data_be8ccf8f018d2fa2cb9329e4c311f41e
#
_entry.id   be8ccf8f018d2fa2cb9329e4c311f41e
#
_cell.length_a   1.000
_cell.length_b   1.000
_cell.length_c   1.000
_cell.angle_alpha   90.00
_cell.angle_beta   90.00
_cell.angle_gamma   90.00
#
_symmetry.space_group_name_H-M   'P 1'
#
loop_
_entity.id
_entity.type
_entity.pdbx_description
1 polymer ?
#
loop_
_entity_poly.entity_id
_entity_poly.type
_entity_poly.pdbx_seq_one_letter_code
_entity_poly.pdbx_strand_id
1 'polypeptide(L)'
;MLKLSKLLKKGSTSEESFREQIPFEYRMDLVIIPVVINGKTYEFMVDTGAPNVVSKELAAELGKKTVVSQRVGDSQGESSRLDFILLDTVSIGGLDYVNTAAAIADLKQSNMIACLKVDGFIGANLMRKAIWEFDYEHQLITMVSSREQLSIPSDAAVLPFVPAASGTPKVSVQYNGHREDFLTFDTGANGHFTSTDRVYQLLKETNDSLRTIYGIGQNTSGLFGQAGHDTTDYAIVSVKAGDLPPIEQVVSFKKEQSKLMGTAFLKNFRVIIDWPLKEILLIPSAQPETARLEGFGFTISRSKDNHLLTSFIYHGSDAEKLGMEIGDRIIRIDSIDFSILTDDSWCELVYNGTGGAGAQSIEVTILKGEEQRSFRLDKQVLLGTR
;
A
#
# COMPACT_ATOMS: atom_id res chain seq x y z
N MET A 1 6.05 -20.80 -26.09
CA MET A 1 5.27 -20.09 -25.06
C MET A 1 6.03 -18.83 -24.64
N LEU A 2 5.40 -17.67 -24.72
CA LEU A 2 6.03 -16.40 -24.31
C LEU A 2 6.22 -16.41 -22.79
N LYS A 3 7.45 -16.19 -22.29
CA LYS A 3 7.67 -16.09 -20.84
C LYS A 3 7.04 -14.79 -20.33
N LEU A 4 6.40 -14.81 -19.16
CA LEU A 4 5.78 -13.62 -18.54
C LEU A 4 6.74 -12.42 -18.50
N SER A 5 8.02 -12.64 -18.14
CA SER A 5 9.02 -11.59 -18.10
C SER A 5 9.27 -10.88 -19.44
N LYS A 6 9.05 -11.58 -20.57
CA LYS A 6 9.12 -10.95 -21.92
C LYS A 6 7.82 -10.18 -22.22
N LEU A 7 6.68 -10.70 -21.77
CA LEU A 7 5.39 -10.04 -21.95
C LEU A 7 5.33 -8.70 -21.19
N LEU A 8 5.77 -8.69 -19.92
CA LEU A 8 5.82 -7.48 -19.08
C LEU A 8 6.80 -6.41 -19.58
N LYS A 9 7.70 -6.75 -20.49
CA LYS A 9 8.62 -5.78 -21.14
C LYS A 9 8.01 -5.08 -22.36
N LYS A 10 6.90 -5.59 -22.89
CA LYS A 10 6.24 -5.02 -24.06
C LYS A 10 5.68 -3.61 -23.78
N GLY A 11 5.34 -2.95 -24.86
CA GLY A 11 4.73 -1.64 -24.89
C GLY A 11 5.75 -0.50 -24.99
N SER A 12 5.26 0.63 -25.45
CA SER A 12 5.95 1.91 -25.58
C SER A 12 4.96 3.04 -25.40
N THR A 13 5.44 4.25 -25.28
CA THR A 13 4.65 5.48 -25.45
C THR A 13 4.40 5.73 -26.93
N SER A 14 3.31 6.43 -27.27
CA SER A 14 3.01 6.85 -28.66
C SER A 14 3.92 7.97 -29.15
N GLU A 15 4.49 8.73 -28.22
CA GLU A 15 5.35 9.86 -28.49
C GLU A 15 6.74 9.65 -27.91
N GLU A 16 7.77 10.16 -28.61
CA GLU A 16 9.15 10.12 -28.14
C GLU A 16 9.49 11.27 -27.16
N SER A 17 8.83 12.42 -27.33
CA SER A 17 9.00 13.60 -26.47
C SER A 17 7.64 14.05 -25.96
N PHE A 18 7.46 14.04 -24.65
CA PHE A 18 6.21 14.42 -24.00
C PHE A 18 6.45 14.97 -22.60
N ARG A 19 5.49 15.77 -22.14
CA ARG A 19 5.32 16.24 -20.77
C ARG A 19 3.84 16.35 -20.48
N GLU A 20 3.32 15.42 -19.69
CA GLU A 20 1.92 15.35 -19.31
C GLU A 20 1.74 15.53 -17.81
N GLN A 21 0.67 16.19 -17.42
CA GLN A 21 0.31 16.37 -16.01
C GLN A 21 -1.14 15.95 -15.79
N ILE A 22 -1.37 15.21 -14.72
CA ILE A 22 -2.69 14.77 -14.29
C ILE A 22 -2.88 14.99 -12.81
N PRO A 23 -4.04 15.45 -12.36
CA PRO A 23 -4.38 15.41 -10.94
C PRO A 23 -4.63 13.96 -10.51
N PHE A 24 -4.45 13.70 -9.23
CA PHE A 24 -4.84 12.43 -8.63
C PHE A 24 -5.67 12.64 -7.37
N GLU A 25 -6.43 11.62 -6.99
CA GLU A 25 -7.13 11.57 -5.73
C GLU A 25 -6.41 10.66 -4.74
N TYR A 26 -6.47 11.02 -3.46
CA TYR A 26 -6.13 10.10 -2.39
C TYR A 26 -7.36 9.32 -1.94
N ARG A 27 -7.26 7.99 -1.98
CA ARG A 27 -8.22 7.10 -1.33
C ARG A 27 -7.44 6.13 -0.44
N MET A 28 -7.65 6.19 0.86
CA MET A 28 -6.94 5.36 1.84
C MET A 28 -5.41 5.51 1.76
N ASP A 29 -4.91 6.72 1.58
CA ASP A 29 -3.49 7.05 1.34
C ASP A 29 -2.91 6.43 0.06
N LEU A 30 -3.73 5.99 -0.89
CA LEU A 30 -3.33 5.46 -2.19
C LEU A 30 -3.69 6.43 -3.31
N VAL A 31 -2.87 6.45 -4.36
CA VAL A 31 -2.98 7.35 -5.51
C VAL A 31 -3.91 6.76 -6.55
N ILE A 32 -5.01 7.46 -6.86
CA ILE A 32 -6.00 7.06 -7.86
C ILE A 32 -6.02 8.08 -9.00
N ILE A 33 -5.98 7.59 -10.23
CA ILE A 33 -5.95 8.42 -11.45
C ILE A 33 -7.01 7.99 -12.47
N PRO A 34 -7.52 8.92 -13.28
CA PRO A 34 -8.34 8.59 -14.44
C PRO A 34 -7.47 8.00 -15.57
N VAL A 35 -7.95 6.94 -16.18
CA VAL A 35 -7.29 6.23 -17.29
C VAL A 35 -8.31 6.01 -18.39
N VAL A 36 -7.96 6.29 -19.65
CA VAL A 36 -8.85 6.08 -20.81
C VAL A 36 -8.43 4.80 -21.54
N ILE A 37 -9.39 3.88 -21.74
CA ILE A 37 -9.22 2.67 -22.54
C ILE A 37 -10.41 2.58 -23.49
N ASN A 38 -10.16 2.43 -24.80
CA ASN A 38 -11.19 2.40 -25.85
C ASN A 38 -12.18 3.59 -25.79
N GLY A 39 -11.69 4.79 -25.44
CA GLY A 39 -12.47 6.03 -25.37
C GLY A 39 -13.37 6.16 -24.12
N LYS A 40 -13.31 5.23 -23.18
CA LYS A 40 -14.03 5.27 -21.90
C LYS A 40 -13.07 5.48 -20.73
N THR A 41 -13.44 6.32 -19.78
CA THR A 41 -12.65 6.61 -18.59
C THR A 41 -12.94 5.60 -17.48
N TYR A 42 -11.88 5.13 -16.84
CA TYR A 42 -11.86 4.21 -15.71
C TYR A 42 -10.97 4.78 -14.61
N GLU A 43 -11.12 4.29 -13.39
CA GLU A 43 -10.28 4.70 -12.27
C GLU A 43 -9.24 3.62 -11.94
N PHE A 44 -7.99 4.02 -11.84
CA PHE A 44 -6.87 3.11 -11.59
C PHE A 44 -6.03 3.58 -10.41
N MET A 45 -5.67 2.64 -9.54
CA MET A 45 -4.65 2.86 -8.52
C MET A 45 -3.25 2.82 -9.17
N VAL A 46 -2.35 3.69 -8.72
CA VAL A 46 -0.94 3.66 -9.17
C VAL A 46 -0.12 2.80 -8.21
N ASP A 47 0.46 1.72 -8.73
CA ASP A 47 1.11 0.67 -7.94
C ASP A 47 2.47 0.27 -8.53
N THR A 48 3.56 0.82 -7.99
CA THR A 48 4.92 0.44 -8.40
C THR A 48 5.34 -0.95 -7.93
N GLY A 49 4.64 -1.53 -6.97
CA GLY A 49 4.87 -2.88 -6.43
C GLY A 49 4.37 -4.00 -7.34
N ALA A 50 3.42 -3.70 -8.24
CA ALA A 50 2.76 -4.67 -9.11
C ALA A 50 3.01 -4.41 -10.61
N PRO A 51 2.73 -5.39 -11.51
CA PRO A 51 2.46 -5.11 -12.91
C PRO A 51 1.07 -4.47 -13.06
N ASN A 52 0.74 -3.94 -14.27
CA ASN A 52 -0.63 -3.53 -14.55
C ASN A 52 -1.61 -4.64 -14.22
N VAL A 53 -2.73 -4.25 -13.64
CA VAL A 53 -3.88 -5.13 -13.34
C VAL A 53 -5.13 -4.50 -13.92
N VAL A 54 -6.03 -5.32 -14.46
CA VAL A 54 -7.40 -4.95 -14.78
C VAL A 54 -8.36 -5.86 -14.01
N SER A 55 -9.50 -5.30 -13.60
CA SER A 55 -10.55 -6.08 -12.95
C SER A 55 -11.10 -7.15 -13.88
N LYS A 56 -11.72 -8.20 -13.34
CA LYS A 56 -12.41 -9.21 -14.14
C LYS A 56 -13.51 -8.59 -15.00
N GLU A 57 -14.21 -7.61 -14.46
CA GLU A 57 -15.27 -6.88 -15.15
C GLU A 57 -14.73 -6.11 -16.35
N LEU A 58 -13.66 -5.33 -16.15
CA LEU A 58 -13.02 -4.60 -17.26
C LEU A 58 -12.43 -5.57 -18.30
N ALA A 59 -11.77 -6.64 -17.87
CA ALA A 59 -11.24 -7.65 -18.79
C ALA A 59 -12.33 -8.28 -19.66
N ALA A 60 -13.51 -8.56 -19.09
CA ALA A 60 -14.67 -9.08 -19.84
C ALA A 60 -15.21 -8.04 -20.84
N GLU A 61 -15.30 -6.76 -20.45
CA GLU A 61 -15.71 -5.67 -21.34
C GLU A 61 -14.73 -5.51 -22.52
N LEU A 62 -13.43 -5.60 -22.26
CA LEU A 62 -12.38 -5.46 -23.28
C LEU A 62 -12.33 -6.67 -24.25
N GLY A 63 -12.82 -7.83 -23.86
CA GLY A 63 -12.88 -9.03 -24.69
C GLY A 63 -11.52 -9.54 -25.19
N LYS A 64 -10.43 -9.23 -24.49
CA LYS A 64 -9.08 -9.59 -24.91
C LYS A 64 -8.74 -11.04 -24.60
N LYS A 65 -7.99 -11.69 -25.49
CA LYS A 65 -7.56 -13.07 -25.30
C LYS A 65 -6.40 -13.16 -24.32
N THR A 66 -6.42 -14.17 -23.45
CA THR A 66 -5.29 -14.53 -22.59
C THR A 66 -4.05 -14.87 -23.42
N VAL A 67 -2.94 -14.21 -23.11
CA VAL A 67 -1.64 -14.43 -23.76
C VAL A 67 -0.79 -15.45 -22.98
N VAL A 68 -0.83 -15.35 -21.65
CA VAL A 68 -0.11 -16.25 -20.74
C VAL A 68 -0.87 -16.34 -19.41
N SER A 69 -0.81 -17.52 -18.76
CA SER A 69 -1.29 -17.70 -17.38
C SER A 69 -0.12 -18.05 -16.49
N GLN A 70 0.03 -17.37 -15.35
CA GLN A 70 1.16 -17.53 -14.45
C GLN A 70 0.72 -17.44 -12.99
N ARG A 71 1.38 -18.20 -12.09
CA ARG A 71 1.20 -18.02 -10.66
C ARG A 71 1.90 -16.74 -10.20
N VAL A 72 1.17 -15.90 -9.48
CA VAL A 72 1.64 -14.60 -8.96
C VAL A 72 1.39 -14.58 -7.46
N GLY A 73 2.38 -14.14 -6.69
CA GLY A 73 2.23 -13.87 -5.26
C GLY A 73 1.89 -12.42 -5.00
N ASP A 74 1.20 -12.15 -3.88
CA ASP A 74 0.99 -10.80 -3.37
C ASP A 74 1.97 -10.45 -2.23
N SER A 75 1.80 -9.26 -1.66
CA SER A 75 2.64 -8.75 -0.58
C SER A 75 2.48 -9.51 0.74
N GLN A 76 1.43 -10.31 0.89
CA GLN A 76 1.14 -11.08 2.10
C GLN A 76 1.59 -12.55 2.02
N GLY A 77 2.25 -12.94 0.91
CA GLY A 77 2.70 -14.31 0.68
C GLY A 77 1.64 -15.23 0.06
N GLU A 78 0.41 -14.73 -0.11
CA GLU A 78 -0.63 -15.47 -0.81
C GLU A 78 -0.36 -15.50 -2.31
N SER A 79 -0.83 -16.51 -3.01
CA SER A 79 -0.57 -16.63 -4.45
C SER A 79 -1.75 -17.24 -5.20
N SER A 80 -2.00 -16.71 -6.39
CA SER A 80 -3.04 -17.20 -7.30
C SER A 80 -2.53 -17.28 -8.73
N ARG A 81 -3.23 -18.06 -9.56
CA ARG A 81 -2.96 -18.12 -10.99
C ARG A 81 -3.74 -17.01 -11.68
N LEU A 82 -3.02 -16.08 -12.31
CA LEU A 82 -3.59 -14.97 -13.04
C LEU A 82 -3.36 -15.15 -14.54
N ASP A 83 -4.35 -14.73 -15.31
CA ASP A 83 -4.27 -14.60 -16.76
C ASP A 83 -3.74 -13.21 -17.11
N PHE A 84 -2.91 -13.13 -18.15
CA PHE A 84 -2.37 -11.89 -18.66
C PHE A 84 -2.85 -11.64 -20.09
N ILE A 85 -3.27 -10.41 -20.34
CA ILE A 85 -3.70 -9.90 -21.64
C ILE A 85 -2.77 -8.81 -22.14
N LEU A 86 -2.92 -8.41 -23.41
CA LEU A 86 -2.33 -7.18 -23.97
C LEU A 86 -3.43 -6.15 -24.15
N LEU A 87 -3.22 -4.98 -23.59
CA LEU A 87 -4.01 -3.78 -23.82
C LEU A 87 -3.44 -3.06 -25.04
N ASP A 88 -4.29 -2.71 -26.00
CA ASP A 88 -3.83 -2.06 -27.23
C ASP A 88 -3.35 -0.65 -26.91
N THR A 89 -4.19 0.14 -26.25
CA THR A 89 -3.88 1.52 -25.83
C THR A 89 -4.44 1.78 -24.44
N VAL A 90 -3.63 2.42 -23.61
CA VAL A 90 -3.97 2.95 -22.28
C VAL A 90 -3.55 4.39 -22.27
N SER A 91 -4.49 5.34 -22.21
CA SER A 91 -4.20 6.77 -22.25
C SER A 91 -4.25 7.35 -20.83
N ILE A 92 -3.22 8.09 -20.44
CA ILE A 92 -3.08 8.75 -19.15
C ILE A 92 -2.66 10.20 -19.40
N GLY A 93 -3.51 11.18 -19.05
CA GLY A 93 -3.22 12.59 -19.21
C GLY A 93 -3.00 13.05 -20.66
N GLY A 94 -3.44 12.27 -21.65
CA GLY A 94 -3.18 12.56 -23.07
C GLY A 94 -2.05 11.72 -23.68
N LEU A 95 -1.18 11.10 -22.85
CA LEU A 95 -0.14 10.20 -23.33
C LEU A 95 -0.68 8.78 -23.50
N ASP A 96 -0.52 8.24 -24.71
CA ASP A 96 -0.90 6.87 -25.03
C ASP A 96 0.25 5.89 -24.75
N TYR A 97 -0.06 4.85 -23.97
CA TYR A 97 0.80 3.68 -23.79
C TYR A 97 0.23 2.53 -24.60
N VAL A 98 1.00 2.04 -25.58
CA VAL A 98 0.53 1.03 -26.52
C VAL A 98 1.12 -0.34 -26.22
N ASN A 99 0.32 -1.41 -26.48
CA ASN A 99 0.74 -2.81 -26.36
C ASN A 99 1.27 -3.19 -24.98
N THR A 100 0.67 -2.70 -23.91
CA THR A 100 1.09 -3.00 -22.54
C THR A 100 0.40 -4.25 -21.99
N ALA A 101 1.12 -5.06 -21.22
CA ALA A 101 0.54 -6.23 -20.56
C ALA A 101 -0.18 -5.85 -19.28
N ALA A 102 -1.29 -6.56 -18.98
CA ALA A 102 -1.99 -6.47 -17.70
C ALA A 102 -2.41 -7.86 -17.22
N ALA A 103 -2.35 -8.09 -15.91
CA ALA A 103 -2.95 -9.25 -15.26
C ALA A 103 -4.46 -9.02 -15.08
N ILE A 104 -5.24 -10.09 -15.12
CA ILE A 104 -6.66 -10.05 -14.76
C ILE A 104 -6.80 -10.53 -13.32
N ALA A 105 -7.38 -9.69 -12.45
CA ALA A 105 -7.60 -10.03 -11.06
C ALA A 105 -9.03 -9.73 -10.60
N ASP A 106 -9.48 -10.45 -9.59
CA ASP A 106 -10.71 -10.14 -8.87
C ASP A 106 -10.42 -9.11 -7.78
N LEU A 107 -10.65 -7.84 -8.08
CA LEU A 107 -10.38 -6.75 -7.14
C LEU A 107 -11.38 -6.71 -5.97
N LYS A 108 -12.49 -7.46 -6.05
CA LYS A 108 -13.48 -7.58 -4.99
C LYS A 108 -13.14 -8.68 -3.99
N GLN A 109 -12.14 -9.50 -4.27
CA GLN A 109 -11.69 -10.56 -3.36
C GLN A 109 -11.08 -9.99 -2.07
N SER A 110 -10.44 -8.83 -2.15
CA SER A 110 -9.97 -8.08 -0.99
C SER A 110 -11.00 -7.02 -0.59
N ASN A 111 -11.58 -7.14 0.60
CA ASN A 111 -12.56 -6.18 1.12
C ASN A 111 -12.01 -4.74 1.17
N MET A 112 -10.69 -4.58 1.34
CA MET A 112 -10.02 -3.27 1.34
C MET A 112 -9.93 -2.68 -0.06
N ILE A 113 -9.47 -3.49 -1.05
CA ILE A 113 -9.34 -3.05 -2.44
C ILE A 113 -10.73 -2.79 -3.05
N ALA A 114 -11.75 -3.57 -2.69
CA ALA A 114 -13.12 -3.34 -3.13
C ALA A 114 -13.63 -1.94 -2.77
N CYS A 115 -13.23 -1.41 -1.61
CA CYS A 115 -13.60 -0.07 -1.18
C CYS A 115 -12.92 1.05 -2.02
N LEU A 116 -11.79 0.79 -2.66
CA LEU A 116 -11.16 1.77 -3.55
C LEU A 116 -12.03 2.07 -4.78
N LYS A 117 -12.93 1.15 -5.16
CA LYS A 117 -13.83 1.27 -6.33
C LYS A 117 -13.05 1.54 -7.63
N VAL A 118 -11.89 0.86 -7.80
CA VAL A 118 -11.04 1.01 -8.99
C VAL A 118 -11.24 -0.13 -9.98
N ASP A 119 -10.98 0.16 -11.25
CA ASP A 119 -11.09 -0.80 -12.36
C ASP A 119 -9.78 -1.57 -12.60
N GLY A 120 -8.67 -1.09 -12.02
CA GLY A 120 -7.37 -1.72 -12.19
C GLY A 120 -6.24 -1.00 -11.46
N PHE A 121 -5.01 -1.44 -11.76
CA PHE A 121 -3.78 -0.82 -11.27
C PHE A 121 -2.87 -0.46 -12.45
N ILE A 122 -2.31 0.76 -12.44
CA ILE A 122 -1.21 1.14 -13.30
C ILE A 122 0.08 0.69 -12.61
N GLY A 123 0.70 -0.32 -13.17
CA GLY A 123 1.85 -0.97 -12.57
C GLY A 123 3.18 -0.59 -13.20
N ALA A 124 4.26 -1.04 -12.56
CA ALA A 124 5.63 -0.72 -12.93
C ALA A 124 6.00 -1.09 -14.38
N ASN A 125 5.35 -2.08 -14.99
CA ASN A 125 5.64 -2.46 -16.38
C ASN A 125 5.18 -1.42 -17.41
N LEU A 126 4.17 -0.61 -17.12
CA LEU A 126 3.77 0.55 -17.91
C LEU A 126 4.60 1.76 -17.47
N MET A 127 4.67 2.03 -16.17
CA MET A 127 5.31 3.23 -15.62
C MET A 127 6.77 3.38 -16.08
N ARG A 128 7.51 2.28 -16.24
CA ARG A 128 8.92 2.28 -16.71
C ARG A 128 9.12 2.81 -18.14
N LYS A 129 8.07 3.19 -18.85
CA LYS A 129 8.12 3.78 -20.20
C LYS A 129 8.23 5.31 -20.17
N ALA A 130 8.14 5.91 -18.98
CA ALA A 130 8.27 7.34 -18.74
C ALA A 130 9.03 7.58 -17.44
N ILE A 131 9.41 8.81 -17.17
CA ILE A 131 9.83 9.27 -15.85
C ILE A 131 8.59 9.83 -15.18
N TRP A 132 8.33 9.41 -13.94
CA TRP A 132 7.15 9.79 -13.18
C TRP A 132 7.54 10.63 -11.99
N GLU A 133 6.95 11.81 -11.86
CA GLU A 133 7.04 12.66 -10.68
C GLU A 133 5.70 12.65 -9.96
N PHE A 134 5.73 12.40 -8.65
CA PHE A 134 4.60 12.45 -7.73
C PHE A 134 4.76 13.66 -6.81
N ASP A 135 3.92 14.63 -6.94
CA ASP A 135 3.79 15.77 -6.03
C ASP A 135 2.56 15.51 -5.14
N TYR A 136 2.83 14.97 -3.96
CA TYR A 136 1.77 14.60 -3.04
C TYR A 136 1.10 15.80 -2.39
N GLU A 137 1.82 16.90 -2.22
CA GLU A 137 1.28 18.14 -1.65
C GLU A 137 0.24 18.77 -2.56
N HIS A 138 0.52 18.82 -3.87
CA HIS A 138 -0.39 19.38 -4.87
C HIS A 138 -1.29 18.34 -5.54
N GLN A 139 -1.19 17.07 -5.15
CA GLN A 139 -1.91 15.93 -5.74
C GLN A 139 -1.79 15.90 -7.28
N LEU A 140 -0.55 15.97 -7.76
CA LEU A 140 -0.24 16.07 -9.18
C LEU A 140 0.80 15.00 -9.57
N ILE A 141 0.54 14.29 -10.66
CA ILE A 141 1.54 13.46 -11.33
C ILE A 141 2.01 14.17 -12.59
N THR A 142 3.33 14.24 -12.76
CA THR A 142 3.95 14.66 -14.02
C THR A 142 4.67 13.48 -14.66
N MET A 143 4.37 13.20 -15.91
CA MET A 143 5.03 12.20 -16.73
C MET A 143 5.86 12.89 -17.80
N VAL A 144 7.14 12.53 -17.91
CA VAL A 144 8.05 13.13 -18.90
C VAL A 144 8.87 12.06 -19.61
N SER A 145 9.30 12.40 -20.82
CA SER A 145 10.22 11.56 -21.61
C SER A 145 11.68 11.72 -21.19
N SER A 146 12.04 12.86 -20.56
CA SER A 146 13.41 13.21 -20.19
C SER A 146 13.45 13.98 -18.87
N ARG A 147 14.48 13.74 -18.06
CA ARG A 147 14.69 14.35 -16.74
C ARG A 147 14.84 15.87 -16.81
N GLU A 148 15.39 16.39 -17.90
CA GLU A 148 15.60 17.84 -18.13
C GLU A 148 14.29 18.63 -18.19
N GLN A 149 13.16 17.96 -18.38
CA GLN A 149 11.83 18.56 -18.37
C GLN A 149 11.28 18.78 -16.94
N LEU A 150 11.99 18.31 -15.92
CA LEU A 150 11.62 18.44 -14.51
C LEU A 150 12.51 19.48 -13.81
N SER A 151 11.93 20.17 -12.84
CA SER A 151 12.67 21.06 -11.94
C SER A 151 13.17 20.26 -10.73
N ILE A 152 14.44 19.85 -10.77
CA ILE A 152 15.06 19.04 -9.72
C ILE A 152 16.07 19.91 -8.96
N PRO A 153 15.89 20.11 -7.64
CA PRO A 153 16.85 20.82 -6.83
C PRO A 153 18.15 20.02 -6.69
N SER A 154 19.27 20.72 -6.52
CA SER A 154 20.60 20.11 -6.48
C SER A 154 20.86 19.25 -5.23
N ASP A 155 20.04 19.40 -4.20
CA ASP A 155 20.07 18.67 -2.93
C ASP A 155 19.04 17.53 -2.86
N ALA A 156 18.40 17.18 -3.99
CA ALA A 156 17.53 16.03 -4.08
C ALA A 156 18.28 14.75 -3.67
N ALA A 157 17.75 14.02 -2.71
CA ALA A 157 18.35 12.77 -2.27
C ALA A 157 18.14 11.68 -3.30
N VAL A 158 19.21 10.96 -3.65
CA VAL A 158 19.19 9.87 -4.63
C VAL A 158 19.06 8.53 -3.91
N LEU A 159 18.07 7.74 -4.31
CA LEU A 159 17.87 6.36 -3.87
C LEU A 159 17.98 5.44 -5.09
N PRO A 160 19.11 4.77 -5.29
CA PRO A 160 19.29 3.82 -6.40
C PRO A 160 18.39 2.59 -6.24
N PHE A 161 17.94 2.03 -7.37
CA PHE A 161 17.16 0.81 -7.36
C PHE A 161 17.57 -0.22 -8.43
N VAL A 162 17.19 -1.46 -8.19
CA VAL A 162 17.30 -2.55 -9.17
C VAL A 162 15.90 -2.93 -9.62
N PRO A 163 15.55 -2.80 -10.91
CA PRO A 163 14.21 -3.15 -11.37
C PRO A 163 14.00 -4.67 -11.39
N ALA A 164 12.90 -5.14 -10.85
CA ALA A 164 12.42 -6.52 -11.05
C ALA A 164 12.01 -6.76 -12.52
N ALA A 165 11.63 -7.97 -12.86
CA ALA A 165 11.18 -8.31 -14.22
C ALA A 165 9.94 -7.50 -14.67
N SER A 166 9.05 -7.17 -13.74
CA SER A 166 7.88 -6.30 -13.93
C SER A 166 8.25 -4.83 -14.13
N GLY A 167 9.45 -4.42 -13.73
CA GLY A 167 9.84 -3.02 -13.62
C GLY A 167 9.79 -2.48 -12.18
N THR A 168 9.17 -3.20 -11.24
CA THR A 168 9.07 -2.84 -9.82
C THR A 168 10.43 -2.45 -9.25
N PRO A 169 10.59 -1.23 -8.71
CA PRO A 169 11.85 -0.80 -8.13
C PRO A 169 12.13 -1.54 -6.83
N LYS A 170 13.31 -2.14 -6.72
CA LYS A 170 13.85 -2.75 -5.51
C LYS A 170 14.97 -1.89 -4.95
N VAL A 171 14.76 -1.34 -3.76
CA VAL A 171 15.69 -0.42 -3.10
C VAL A 171 16.42 -1.08 -1.94
N SER A 172 17.48 -0.44 -1.48
CA SER A 172 18.20 -0.81 -0.25
C SER A 172 18.10 0.33 0.75
N VAL A 173 17.88 0.00 2.02
CA VAL A 173 17.86 0.96 3.14
C VAL A 173 18.80 0.49 4.25
N GLN A 174 19.02 1.34 5.25
CA GLN A 174 19.68 0.93 6.48
C GLN A 174 18.70 1.13 7.66
N TYR A 175 18.59 0.13 8.51
CA TYR A 175 17.85 0.15 9.78
C TYR A 175 18.85 0.19 10.94
N ASN A 176 18.93 1.30 11.67
CA ASN A 176 19.94 1.52 12.71
C ASN A 176 21.37 1.19 12.23
N GLY A 177 21.70 1.52 10.96
CA GLY A 177 22.99 1.21 10.32
C GLY A 177 23.10 -0.18 9.69
N HIS A 178 22.18 -1.12 9.94
CA HIS A 178 22.16 -2.43 9.32
C HIS A 178 21.49 -2.37 7.95
N ARG A 179 22.20 -2.79 6.91
CA ARG A 179 21.71 -2.77 5.53
C ARG A 179 20.64 -3.86 5.32
N GLU A 180 19.54 -3.45 4.72
CA GLU A 180 18.48 -4.31 4.21
C GLU A 180 18.27 -4.08 2.73
N ASP A 181 18.35 -5.14 1.93
CA ASP A 181 18.28 -5.09 0.48
C ASP A 181 16.94 -5.57 -0.07
N PHE A 182 16.62 -5.13 -1.29
CA PHE A 182 15.48 -5.59 -2.08
C PHE A 182 14.11 -5.28 -1.48
N LEU A 183 13.96 -4.14 -0.79
CA LEU A 183 12.64 -3.62 -0.43
C LEU A 183 11.91 -3.20 -1.71
N THR A 184 10.62 -3.50 -1.79
CA THR A 184 9.76 -2.93 -2.82
C THR A 184 9.52 -1.46 -2.51
N PHE A 185 9.83 -0.58 -3.45
CA PHE A 185 9.33 0.78 -3.42
C PHE A 185 7.90 0.75 -3.96
N ASP A 186 6.92 0.98 -3.07
CA ASP A 186 5.54 0.53 -3.29
C ASP A 186 4.53 1.65 -3.09
N THR A 187 4.08 2.26 -4.19
CA THR A 187 3.00 3.25 -4.16
C THR A 187 1.61 2.62 -4.01
N GLY A 188 1.49 1.30 -4.11
CA GLY A 188 0.28 0.53 -3.86
C GLY A 188 0.11 0.05 -2.42
N ALA A 189 1.05 0.39 -1.53
CA ALA A 189 1.00 0.05 -0.10
C ALA A 189 0.86 1.32 0.75
N ASN A 190 -0.19 1.41 1.57
CA ASN A 190 -0.49 2.60 2.37
C ASN A 190 0.23 2.69 3.72
N GLY A 191 1.07 1.70 4.07
CA GLY A 191 1.89 1.70 5.29
C GLY A 191 3.22 2.45 5.17
N HIS A 192 4.02 2.43 6.25
CA HIS A 192 5.37 3.00 6.26
C HIS A 192 6.40 2.01 5.69
N PHE A 193 7.01 1.23 6.57
CA PHE A 193 7.99 0.20 6.22
C PHE A 193 7.55 -1.14 6.75
N THR A 194 7.79 -2.18 5.97
CA THR A 194 7.69 -3.56 6.45
C THR A 194 9.01 -4.30 6.24
N SER A 195 9.34 -5.19 7.15
CA SER A 195 10.52 -6.04 7.07
C SER A 195 10.25 -7.40 7.71
N THR A 196 11.29 -8.22 7.84
CA THR A 196 11.18 -9.59 8.33
C THR A 196 11.53 -9.70 9.81
N ASP A 197 11.01 -10.75 10.46
CA ASP A 197 11.37 -11.10 11.83
C ASP A 197 12.89 -11.23 12.03
N ARG A 198 13.62 -11.76 11.04
CA ARG A 198 15.08 -11.84 11.08
C ARG A 198 15.74 -10.48 11.33
N VAL A 199 15.26 -9.43 10.66
CA VAL A 199 15.78 -8.07 10.85
C VAL A 199 15.41 -7.56 12.24
N TYR A 200 14.20 -7.83 12.71
CA TYR A 200 13.78 -7.46 14.05
C TYR A 200 14.67 -8.05 15.14
N GLN A 201 14.98 -9.35 15.06
CA GLN A 201 15.87 -10.00 16.01
C GLN A 201 17.28 -9.38 16.00
N LEU A 202 17.83 -9.11 14.80
CA LEU A 202 19.12 -8.42 14.66
C LEU A 202 19.11 -7.04 15.34
N LEU A 203 18.03 -6.25 15.15
CA LEU A 203 17.90 -4.93 15.76
C LEU A 203 17.81 -5.02 17.29
N LYS A 204 17.12 -6.03 17.83
CA LYS A 204 17.06 -6.26 19.29
C LYS A 204 18.40 -6.68 19.89
N GLU A 205 19.15 -7.52 19.19
CA GLU A 205 20.49 -7.96 19.63
C GLU A 205 21.50 -6.84 19.65
N THR A 206 21.34 -5.82 18.79
CA THR A 206 22.28 -4.72 18.59
C THR A 206 21.88 -3.40 19.23
N ASN A 207 20.65 -3.31 19.79
CA ASN A 207 20.13 -2.09 20.40
C ASN A 207 19.23 -2.39 21.60
N ASP A 208 19.78 -2.39 22.80
CA ASP A 208 19.05 -2.64 24.05
C ASP A 208 17.96 -1.59 24.36
N SER A 209 18.04 -0.42 23.74
CA SER A 209 17.07 0.68 23.91
C SER A 209 16.00 0.74 22.79
N LEU A 210 15.91 -0.29 21.96
CA LEU A 210 14.94 -0.33 20.87
C LEU A 210 13.49 -0.26 21.42
N ARG A 211 12.76 0.79 21.04
CA ARG A 211 11.36 0.97 21.42
C ARG A 211 10.50 0.03 20.54
N THR A 212 9.78 -0.87 21.19
CA THR A 212 9.01 -1.91 20.50
C THR A 212 7.62 -2.09 21.11
N ILE A 213 6.69 -2.60 20.29
CA ILE A 213 5.42 -3.18 20.70
C ILE A 213 5.11 -4.34 19.75
N TYR A 214 4.27 -5.27 20.17
CA TYR A 214 3.73 -6.28 19.26
C TYR A 214 2.21 -6.36 19.37
N GLY A 215 1.61 -7.00 18.41
CA GLY A 215 0.20 -7.36 18.45
C GLY A 215 -0.01 -8.69 17.76
N ILE A 216 -1.19 -9.26 17.95
CA ILE A 216 -1.56 -10.59 17.43
C ILE A 216 -2.82 -10.45 16.58
N GLY A 217 -2.89 -11.23 15.51
CA GLY A 217 -4.06 -11.32 14.64
C GLY A 217 -3.79 -10.97 13.18
N GLN A 218 -4.81 -10.42 12.51
CA GLN A 218 -4.77 -10.00 11.11
C GLN A 218 -4.88 -8.47 11.03
N ASN A 219 -3.85 -7.80 10.53
CA ASN A 219 -3.81 -6.33 10.41
C ASN A 219 -3.44 -5.82 9.02
N THR A 220 -3.25 -6.72 8.07
CA THR A 220 -2.87 -6.40 6.69
C THR A 220 -3.66 -7.22 5.69
N SER A 221 -3.82 -6.69 4.47
CA SER A 221 -4.42 -7.40 3.35
C SER A 221 -3.62 -7.16 2.07
N GLY A 222 -3.66 -8.13 1.16
CA GLY A 222 -3.07 -8.06 -0.17
C GLY A 222 -4.13 -8.19 -1.26
N LEU A 223 -3.68 -8.39 -2.49
CA LEU A 223 -4.56 -8.59 -3.65
C LEU A 223 -5.48 -9.82 -3.49
N PHE A 224 -5.01 -10.87 -2.83
CA PHE A 224 -5.74 -12.13 -2.67
C PHE A 224 -6.47 -12.23 -1.33
N GLY A 225 -6.60 -11.13 -0.59
CA GLY A 225 -7.35 -11.05 0.66
C GLY A 225 -6.50 -10.75 1.88
N GLN A 226 -7.04 -11.10 3.05
CA GLN A 226 -6.37 -10.85 4.33
C GLN A 226 -5.24 -11.85 4.57
N ALA A 227 -4.15 -11.38 5.20
CA ALA A 227 -3.10 -12.23 5.74
C ALA A 227 -3.64 -13.18 6.82
N GLY A 228 -2.94 -14.28 7.07
CA GLY A 228 -3.22 -15.18 8.20
C GLY A 228 -3.05 -14.52 9.56
N HIS A 229 -3.56 -15.18 10.61
CA HIS A 229 -3.29 -14.78 11.99
C HIS A 229 -1.82 -14.99 12.33
N ASP A 230 -1.14 -13.92 12.76
CA ASP A 230 0.27 -13.97 13.13
C ASP A 230 0.59 -12.89 14.17
N THR A 231 1.77 -12.98 14.77
CA THR A 231 2.34 -11.89 15.56
C THR A 231 3.00 -10.88 14.62
N THR A 232 2.69 -9.60 14.82
CA THR A 232 3.39 -8.50 14.17
C THR A 232 4.13 -7.71 15.23
N ASP A 233 5.44 -7.66 15.11
CA ASP A 233 6.28 -6.77 15.91
C ASP A 233 6.39 -5.41 15.25
N TYR A 234 6.49 -4.35 16.03
CA TYR A 234 6.73 -2.98 15.59
C TYR A 234 7.88 -2.40 16.36
N ALA A 235 8.72 -1.64 15.68
CA ALA A 235 9.77 -0.87 16.33
C ALA A 235 9.89 0.53 15.72
N ILE A 236 10.36 1.48 16.51
CA ILE A 236 10.86 2.76 16.00
C ILE A 236 12.32 2.56 15.64
N VAL A 237 12.62 2.76 14.37
CA VAL A 237 13.92 2.49 13.79
C VAL A 237 14.42 3.72 13.04
N SER A 238 15.70 4.03 13.19
CA SER A 238 16.38 5.04 12.37
C SER A 238 16.59 4.46 10.96
N VAL A 239 15.84 4.96 9.97
CA VAL A 239 15.87 4.50 8.59
C VAL A 239 16.68 5.48 7.75
N LYS A 240 17.70 4.98 7.03
CA LYS A 240 18.43 5.74 6.01
C LYS A 240 18.15 5.17 4.65
N ALA A 241 17.53 5.97 3.77
CA ALA A 241 17.22 5.63 2.39
C ALA A 241 18.05 6.48 1.41
N GLY A 242 18.97 5.86 0.69
CA GLY A 242 19.89 6.56 -0.22
C GLY A 242 20.69 7.65 0.49
N ASP A 243 20.66 8.86 -0.07
CA ASP A 243 21.37 10.02 0.45
C ASP A 243 20.61 10.81 1.54
N LEU A 244 19.37 10.39 1.87
CA LEU A 244 18.61 11.02 2.96
C LEU A 244 19.36 10.88 4.28
N PRO A 245 19.29 11.90 5.16
CA PRO A 245 19.70 11.73 6.55
C PRO A 245 18.82 10.64 7.20
N PRO A 246 19.31 9.93 8.23
CA PRO A 246 18.52 8.98 8.96
C PRO A 246 17.27 9.62 9.58
N ILE A 247 16.11 9.01 9.39
CA ILE A 247 14.81 9.47 9.89
C ILE A 247 14.19 8.36 10.73
N GLU A 248 13.70 8.66 11.94
CA GLU A 248 12.96 7.69 12.75
C GLU A 248 11.65 7.32 12.05
N GLN A 249 11.39 6.01 11.92
CA GLN A 249 10.18 5.46 11.30
C GLN A 249 9.63 4.29 12.11
N VAL A 250 8.32 4.10 12.06
CA VAL A 250 7.70 2.86 12.52
C VAL A 250 7.90 1.80 11.45
N VAL A 251 8.53 0.70 11.83
CA VAL A 251 8.72 -0.47 10.95
C VAL A 251 7.96 -1.64 11.54
N SER A 252 7.17 -2.32 10.72
CA SER A 252 6.50 -3.57 11.10
C SER A 252 7.29 -4.79 10.62
N PHE A 253 7.29 -5.83 11.46
CA PHE A 253 8.06 -7.06 11.20
C PHE A 253 7.17 -8.27 11.33
N LYS A 254 7.23 -9.16 10.34
CA LYS A 254 6.55 -10.46 10.32
C LYS A 254 7.46 -11.52 9.72
N LYS A 255 7.14 -12.78 10.00
CA LYS A 255 7.95 -13.92 9.56
C LYS A 255 8.05 -14.03 8.04
N GLU A 256 6.97 -13.85 7.30
CA GLU A 256 6.88 -14.13 5.85
C GLU A 256 6.20 -13.01 5.06
N GLN A 257 6.42 -11.75 5.45
CA GLN A 257 5.88 -10.64 4.67
C GLN A 257 6.87 -10.08 3.66
N SER A 258 6.35 -9.44 2.62
CA SER A 258 7.16 -8.66 1.68
C SER A 258 7.77 -7.45 2.37
N LYS A 259 9.05 -7.22 2.09
CA LYS A 259 9.75 -6.01 2.52
C LYS A 259 9.34 -4.87 1.58
N LEU A 260 8.83 -3.79 2.14
CA LEU A 260 8.40 -2.65 1.34
C LEU A 260 8.59 -1.30 2.05
N MET A 261 8.58 -0.25 1.24
CA MET A 261 8.52 1.15 1.61
C MET A 261 7.24 1.72 0.98
N GLY A 262 6.27 2.09 1.81
CA GLY A 262 4.93 2.48 1.36
C GLY A 262 4.65 3.99 1.41
N THR A 263 3.44 4.36 0.99
CA THR A 263 3.02 5.76 0.78
C THR A 263 2.98 6.59 2.05
N ALA A 264 2.79 5.99 3.22
CA ALA A 264 2.87 6.74 4.49
C ALA A 264 4.25 7.40 4.70
N PHE A 265 5.32 6.81 4.17
CA PHE A 265 6.63 7.45 4.11
C PHE A 265 6.77 8.34 2.87
N LEU A 266 6.36 7.86 1.70
CA LEU A 266 6.59 8.51 0.41
C LEU A 266 5.90 9.86 0.28
N LYS A 267 4.72 10.04 0.89
CA LYS A 267 3.94 11.29 0.86
C LYS A 267 4.64 12.50 1.48
N ASN A 268 5.72 12.29 2.23
CA ASN A 268 6.54 13.37 2.79
C ASN A 268 7.53 13.96 1.77
N PHE A 269 7.53 13.46 0.55
CA PHE A 269 8.47 13.85 -0.50
C PHE A 269 7.73 14.14 -1.79
N ARG A 270 8.27 15.00 -2.61
CA ARG A 270 8.06 14.96 -4.04
C ARG A 270 8.98 13.88 -4.58
N VAL A 271 8.39 12.86 -5.21
CA VAL A 271 9.08 11.63 -5.62
C VAL A 271 9.23 11.59 -7.13
N ILE A 272 10.45 11.40 -7.63
CA ILE A 272 10.69 11.21 -9.07
C ILE A 272 11.28 9.81 -9.27
N ILE A 273 10.66 9.00 -10.13
CA ILE A 273 11.12 7.66 -10.46
C ILE A 273 11.65 7.65 -11.88
N ASP A 274 12.94 7.44 -12.04
CA ASP A 274 13.66 7.42 -13.32
C ASP A 274 14.18 6.00 -13.60
N TRP A 275 13.43 5.23 -14.39
CA TRP A 275 13.82 3.87 -14.76
C TRP A 275 15.06 3.78 -15.65
N PRO A 276 15.28 4.65 -16.66
CA PRO A 276 16.52 4.72 -17.42
C PRO A 276 17.78 4.83 -16.57
N LEU A 277 17.79 5.73 -15.59
CA LEU A 277 18.92 5.92 -14.69
C LEU A 277 18.86 4.97 -13.47
N LYS A 278 17.73 4.30 -13.24
CA LYS A 278 17.48 3.44 -12.07
C LYS A 278 17.66 4.19 -10.75
N GLU A 279 17.12 5.38 -10.70
CA GLU A 279 17.18 6.27 -9.55
C GLU A 279 15.78 6.74 -9.17
N ILE A 280 15.57 6.84 -7.86
CA ILE A 280 14.43 7.54 -7.28
C ILE A 280 15.01 8.78 -6.62
N LEU A 281 14.44 9.94 -6.93
CA LEU A 281 14.79 11.19 -6.26
C LEU A 281 13.72 11.47 -5.21
N LEU A 282 14.17 11.73 -4.00
CA LEU A 282 13.35 12.09 -2.86
C LEU A 282 13.63 13.54 -2.49
N ILE A 283 12.67 14.41 -2.71
CA ILE A 283 12.77 15.85 -2.45
C ILE A 283 11.80 16.15 -1.32
N PRO A 284 12.28 16.50 -0.09
CA PRO A 284 11.39 16.75 1.03
C PRO A 284 10.36 17.84 0.71
N SER A 285 9.07 17.55 0.91
CA SER A 285 7.95 18.50 0.73
C SER A 285 7.36 18.94 2.06
N ALA A 286 7.48 18.11 3.11
CA ALA A 286 7.03 18.42 4.45
C ALA A 286 8.10 18.06 5.49
N GLN A 287 7.97 18.61 6.70
CA GLN A 287 8.77 18.16 7.82
C GLN A 287 8.36 16.72 8.18
N PRO A 288 9.32 15.80 8.36
CA PRO A 288 9.00 14.44 8.77
C PRO A 288 8.16 14.44 10.04
N GLU A 289 7.04 13.73 10.02
CA GLU A 289 6.26 13.53 11.23
C GLU A 289 7.05 12.70 12.25
N THR A 290 6.83 12.96 13.54
CA THR A 290 7.42 12.15 14.61
C THR A 290 6.96 10.72 14.48
N ALA A 291 7.91 9.77 14.42
CA ALA A 291 7.59 8.35 14.29
C ALA A 291 6.77 7.88 15.51
N ARG A 292 5.51 7.55 15.28
CA ARG A 292 4.61 7.05 16.31
C ARG A 292 3.54 6.14 15.71
N LEU A 293 3.11 5.18 16.51
CA LEU A 293 1.95 4.34 16.22
C LEU A 293 0.86 4.71 17.21
N GLU A 294 -0.28 5.12 16.70
CA GLU A 294 -1.43 5.53 17.50
C GLU A 294 -2.68 4.74 17.13
N GLY A 295 -3.59 4.58 18.08
CA GLY A 295 -4.87 3.97 17.83
C GLY A 295 -5.61 3.59 19.10
N PHE A 296 -6.71 2.88 18.95
CA PHE A 296 -7.56 2.41 20.05
C PHE A 296 -7.11 1.05 20.60
N GLY A 297 -5.97 0.53 20.15
CA GLY A 297 -5.39 -0.72 20.65
C GLY A 297 -5.87 -1.98 19.93
N PHE A 298 -6.72 -1.86 18.92
CA PHE A 298 -7.20 -2.97 18.10
C PHE A 298 -7.40 -2.56 16.64
N THR A 299 -7.57 -3.54 15.76
CA THR A 299 -8.05 -3.33 14.39
C THR A 299 -9.26 -4.20 14.09
N ILE A 300 -9.94 -3.89 13.00
CA ILE A 300 -11.19 -4.52 12.59
C ILE A 300 -11.04 -5.25 11.26
N SER A 301 -11.89 -6.25 11.05
CA SER A 301 -12.06 -6.91 9.75
C SER A 301 -13.52 -7.24 9.48
N ARG A 302 -13.82 -7.50 8.22
CA ARG A 302 -15.11 -8.00 7.78
C ARG A 302 -15.03 -9.51 7.57
N SER A 303 -15.93 -10.26 8.23
CA SER A 303 -16.04 -11.71 8.03
C SER A 303 -16.76 -12.06 6.73
N LYS A 304 -16.71 -13.34 6.34
CA LYS A 304 -17.47 -13.86 5.17
C LYS A 304 -18.99 -13.73 5.36
N ASP A 305 -19.45 -13.75 6.62
CA ASP A 305 -20.88 -13.64 6.96
C ASP A 305 -21.29 -12.17 7.21
N ASN A 306 -20.48 -11.23 6.74
CA ASN A 306 -20.73 -9.79 6.87
C ASN A 306 -20.88 -9.32 8.33
N HIS A 307 -20.04 -9.82 9.22
CA HIS A 307 -19.91 -9.30 10.58
C HIS A 307 -18.65 -8.45 10.69
N LEU A 308 -18.73 -7.39 11.49
CA LEU A 308 -17.58 -6.62 11.92
C LEU A 308 -16.92 -7.34 13.10
N LEU A 309 -15.63 -7.69 12.94
CA LEU A 309 -14.87 -8.45 13.93
C LEU A 309 -13.64 -7.67 14.39
N THR A 310 -13.26 -7.87 15.65
CA THR A 310 -11.92 -7.55 16.13
C THR A 310 -10.92 -8.51 15.46
N SER A 311 -9.99 -7.98 14.68
CA SER A 311 -9.06 -8.82 13.90
C SER A 311 -7.63 -8.82 14.41
N PHE A 312 -7.23 -7.79 15.17
CA PHE A 312 -5.90 -7.64 15.70
C PHE A 312 -5.92 -6.87 17.02
N ILE A 313 -5.11 -7.24 17.98
CA ILE A 313 -4.99 -6.56 19.27
C ILE A 313 -3.51 -6.28 19.56
N TYR A 314 -3.22 -5.03 19.94
CA TYR A 314 -1.90 -4.62 20.38
C TYR A 314 -1.69 -5.00 21.84
N HIS A 315 -0.58 -5.64 22.13
CA HIS A 315 -0.22 -6.05 23.49
C HIS A 315 -0.02 -4.82 24.41
N GLY A 316 -0.57 -4.92 25.63
CA GLY A 316 -0.53 -3.83 26.62
C GLY A 316 -1.47 -2.66 26.32
N SER A 317 -2.27 -2.72 25.26
CA SER A 317 -3.28 -1.71 24.96
C SER A 317 -4.46 -1.72 25.92
N ASP A 318 -5.24 -0.65 25.95
CA ASP A 318 -6.44 -0.60 26.78
C ASP A 318 -7.52 -1.56 26.27
N ALA A 319 -7.59 -1.80 24.95
CA ALA A 319 -8.47 -2.82 24.39
C ALA A 319 -8.17 -4.22 24.98
N GLU A 320 -6.89 -4.62 25.02
CA GLU A 320 -6.48 -5.88 25.63
C GLU A 320 -6.80 -5.92 27.14
N LYS A 321 -6.44 -4.87 27.89
CA LYS A 321 -6.65 -4.80 29.36
C LYS A 321 -8.13 -4.84 29.74
N LEU A 322 -9.02 -4.30 28.91
CA LEU A 322 -10.47 -4.33 29.13
C LEU A 322 -11.10 -5.66 28.70
N GLY A 323 -10.33 -6.57 28.10
CA GLY A 323 -10.74 -7.93 27.76
C GLY A 323 -11.40 -8.08 26.39
N MET A 324 -11.10 -7.19 25.44
CA MET A 324 -11.40 -7.44 24.03
C MET A 324 -10.55 -8.60 23.51
N GLU A 325 -11.13 -9.47 22.71
CA GLU A 325 -10.48 -10.63 22.14
C GLU A 325 -10.61 -10.64 20.61
N ILE A 326 -9.66 -11.30 19.95
CA ILE A 326 -9.73 -11.51 18.49
C ILE A 326 -10.94 -12.40 18.18
N GLY A 327 -11.74 -11.97 17.18
CA GLY A 327 -12.98 -12.63 16.80
C GLY A 327 -14.22 -12.10 17.52
N ASP A 328 -14.07 -11.21 18.50
CA ASP A 328 -15.22 -10.52 19.09
C ASP A 328 -16.02 -9.81 18.00
N ARG A 329 -17.33 -10.07 17.97
CA ARG A 329 -18.22 -9.42 17.01
C ARG A 329 -18.59 -8.03 17.51
N ILE A 330 -18.20 -7.01 16.78
CA ILE A 330 -18.53 -5.62 17.06
C ILE A 330 -19.92 -5.34 16.47
N ILE A 331 -20.85 -4.92 17.30
CA ILE A 331 -22.24 -4.62 16.90
C ILE A 331 -22.53 -3.12 16.93
N ARG A 332 -21.70 -2.31 17.60
CA ARG A 332 -21.84 -0.86 17.63
C ARG A 332 -20.50 -0.17 17.90
N ILE A 333 -20.31 0.96 17.26
CA ILE A 333 -19.22 1.91 17.58
C ILE A 333 -19.89 3.28 17.73
N ASP A 334 -19.79 3.85 18.91
CA ASP A 334 -20.52 5.07 19.32
C ASP A 334 -22.02 4.94 19.04
N SER A 335 -22.62 5.80 18.23
CA SER A 335 -24.02 5.76 17.85
C SER A 335 -24.32 4.89 16.63
N ILE A 336 -23.28 4.35 15.95
CA ILE A 336 -23.45 3.63 14.68
C ILE A 336 -23.62 2.13 14.96
N ASP A 337 -24.73 1.58 14.46
CA ASP A 337 -25.06 0.16 14.55
C ASP A 337 -24.41 -0.63 13.40
N PHE A 338 -23.65 -1.66 13.76
CA PHE A 338 -22.98 -2.61 12.85
C PHE A 338 -23.51 -4.04 13.01
N SER A 339 -24.66 -4.23 13.63
CA SER A 339 -25.29 -5.56 13.72
C SER A 339 -25.56 -6.18 12.34
N ILE A 340 -25.75 -5.32 11.33
CA ILE A 340 -25.76 -5.65 9.89
C ILE A 340 -24.71 -4.79 9.22
N LEU A 341 -23.61 -5.42 8.78
CA LEU A 341 -22.52 -4.75 8.07
C LEU A 341 -22.80 -4.75 6.56
N THR A 342 -23.04 -3.57 5.99
CA THR A 342 -23.19 -3.39 4.54
C THR A 342 -21.84 -3.05 3.88
N ASP A 343 -21.76 -3.09 2.54
CA ASP A 343 -20.56 -2.66 1.81
C ASP A 343 -20.25 -1.19 2.08
N ASP A 344 -21.25 -0.32 2.10
CA ASP A 344 -21.06 1.11 2.33
C ASP A 344 -20.57 1.39 3.74
N SER A 345 -21.19 0.79 4.78
CA SER A 345 -20.76 0.98 6.17
C SER A 345 -19.36 0.41 6.44
N TRP A 346 -18.99 -0.71 5.79
CA TRP A 346 -17.63 -1.23 5.81
C TRP A 346 -16.64 -0.25 5.19
N CYS A 347 -16.92 0.23 3.98
CA CYS A 347 -16.03 1.16 3.30
C CYS A 347 -15.91 2.49 4.04
N GLU A 348 -16.96 2.97 4.67
CA GLU A 348 -16.92 4.17 5.53
C GLU A 348 -15.96 3.98 6.72
N LEU A 349 -16.01 2.82 7.41
CA LEU A 349 -15.04 2.48 8.46
C LEU A 349 -13.60 2.42 7.95
N VAL A 350 -13.41 1.86 6.76
CA VAL A 350 -12.09 1.76 6.13
C VAL A 350 -11.52 3.12 5.76
N TYR A 351 -12.36 4.04 5.25
CA TYR A 351 -11.95 5.39 4.87
C TYR A 351 -11.66 6.29 6.08
N ASN A 352 -12.53 6.24 7.09
CA ASN A 352 -12.50 7.18 8.19
C ASN A 352 -11.80 6.62 9.45
N GLY A 353 -11.44 5.33 9.43
CA GLY A 353 -10.94 4.61 10.60
C GLY A 353 -12.05 4.23 11.60
N THR A 354 -11.70 3.41 12.57
CA THR A 354 -12.65 2.76 13.52
C THR A 354 -13.50 3.74 14.31
N GLY A 355 -13.02 4.96 14.55
CA GLY A 355 -13.78 5.99 15.32
C GLY A 355 -14.19 7.21 14.48
N GLY A 356 -13.95 7.16 13.15
CA GLY A 356 -14.09 8.35 12.30
C GLY A 356 -12.87 9.28 12.39
N ALA A 357 -12.82 10.22 11.45
CA ALA A 357 -11.69 11.15 11.32
C ALA A 357 -11.54 12.02 12.59
N GLY A 358 -10.36 11.97 13.22
CA GLY A 358 -10.02 12.80 14.38
C GLY A 358 -10.59 12.35 15.73
N ALA A 359 -11.25 11.19 15.80
CA ALA A 359 -11.78 10.66 17.09
C ALA A 359 -10.65 10.50 18.13
N GLN A 360 -10.89 11.00 19.33
CA GLN A 360 -9.99 10.86 20.47
C GLN A 360 -10.46 9.77 21.45
N SER A 361 -11.72 9.42 21.43
CA SER A 361 -12.30 8.30 22.19
C SER A 361 -13.45 7.69 21.41
N ILE A 362 -13.70 6.39 21.64
CA ILE A 362 -14.82 5.65 21.07
C ILE A 362 -15.46 4.77 22.14
N GLU A 363 -16.75 4.48 21.98
CA GLU A 363 -17.43 3.43 22.72
C GLU A 363 -17.71 2.25 21.77
N VAL A 364 -17.12 1.09 22.07
CA VAL A 364 -17.29 -0.12 21.26
C VAL A 364 -18.16 -1.11 22.00
N THR A 365 -19.26 -1.57 21.40
CA THR A 365 -20.07 -2.66 21.93
C THR A 365 -19.84 -3.93 21.13
N ILE A 366 -19.42 -4.98 21.82
CA ILE A 366 -19.24 -6.32 21.25
C ILE A 366 -20.38 -7.25 21.69
N LEU A 367 -20.60 -8.29 20.89
CA LEU A 367 -21.46 -9.42 21.23
C LEU A 367 -20.59 -10.65 21.52
N LYS A 368 -20.61 -11.13 22.76
CA LYS A 368 -19.88 -12.36 23.18
C LYS A 368 -20.89 -13.43 23.60
N GLY A 369 -21.21 -14.33 22.67
CA GLY A 369 -22.40 -15.20 22.81
C GLY A 369 -23.68 -14.38 22.70
N GLU A 370 -24.51 -14.40 23.76
CA GLU A 370 -25.73 -13.57 23.86
C GLU A 370 -25.52 -12.29 24.71
N GLU A 371 -24.35 -12.15 25.33
CA GLU A 371 -24.04 -11.03 26.22
C GLU A 371 -23.43 -9.87 25.42
N GLN A 372 -23.94 -8.66 25.62
CA GLN A 372 -23.37 -7.42 25.12
C GLN A 372 -22.44 -6.83 26.18
N ARG A 373 -21.25 -6.40 25.72
CA ARG A 373 -20.27 -5.66 26.54
C ARG A 373 -19.84 -4.40 25.82
N SER A 374 -19.81 -3.30 26.54
CA SER A 374 -19.32 -2.02 26.02
C SER A 374 -17.99 -1.64 26.66
N PHE A 375 -17.09 -1.09 25.84
CA PHE A 375 -15.77 -0.61 26.22
C PHE A 375 -15.65 0.83 25.77
N ARG A 376 -15.22 1.71 26.67
CA ARG A 376 -14.77 3.05 26.28
C ARG A 376 -13.24 3.00 26.10
N LEU A 377 -12.78 3.38 24.91
CA LEU A 377 -11.38 3.35 24.51
C LEU A 377 -10.96 4.73 24.09
N ASP A 378 -9.89 5.23 24.69
CA ASP A 378 -9.24 6.47 24.28
C ASP A 378 -8.14 6.16 23.25
N LYS A 379 -7.95 7.09 22.30
CA LYS A 379 -6.84 7.02 21.35
C LYS A 379 -5.54 7.19 22.12
N GLN A 380 -4.65 6.22 21.99
CA GLN A 380 -3.39 6.17 22.73
C GLN A 380 -2.20 6.08 21.80
N VAL A 381 -1.06 6.58 22.24
CA VAL A 381 0.23 6.30 21.62
C VAL A 381 0.63 4.88 22.02
N LEU A 382 0.55 3.96 21.06
CA LEU A 382 0.91 2.55 21.23
C LEU A 382 2.43 2.38 21.21
N LEU A 383 3.12 3.13 20.34
CA LEU A 383 4.57 3.15 20.22
C LEU A 383 5.03 4.55 19.83
N GLY A 384 6.01 5.12 20.56
CA GLY A 384 6.55 6.46 20.32
C GLY A 384 6.74 7.27 21.61
N THR A 385 7.03 8.55 21.45
CA THR A 385 7.02 9.52 22.54
C THR A 385 5.62 10.11 22.69
N ARG A 386 5.15 10.24 23.91
CA ARG A 386 3.86 10.88 24.25
C ARG A 386 3.89 12.37 23.95
#